data_3dba6296b8b8ea85c09d1ccb6f2ea356
#
_entry.id   3dba6296b8b8ea85c09d1ccb6f2ea356
#
_cell.length_a   1.000
_cell.length_b   1.000
_cell.length_c   1.000
_cell.angle_alpha   90.00
_cell.angle_beta   90.00
_cell.angle_gamma   90.00
#
_symmetry.space_group_name_H-M   'P 1'
#
loop_
_entity.id
_entity.type
_entity.pdbx_description
1 polymer ?
#
loop_
_entity_poly.entity_id
_entity_poly.type
_entity_poly.pdbx_seq_one_letter_code
_entity_poly.pdbx_strand_id
1 'polypeptide(L)'
;MKRFFGVLFLLFLMACSNNDNLKNCNFLLNLGVNVSVNLNLPQYSQLQFTSNSVYIANQGNGGIIVINVGTGLRAWDAADPNHTPSICSIMEIDGVNAICGCTDANEYSLFTGGSINVQLACGLKEYRVTSSGNNTYIISN
;
A
#
# COMPACT_ATOMS: atom_id res chain seq x y z
N MET A 1 60.89 29.85 -27.57
CA MET A 1 59.87 28.95 -28.06
C MET A 1 59.29 28.22 -26.85
N LYS A 2 58.16 28.67 -26.35
CA LYS A 2 57.46 28.08 -25.21
C LYS A 2 56.24 27.37 -25.70
N ARG A 3 56.25 26.06 -25.58
CA ARG A 3 55.08 25.21 -25.95
C ARG A 3 54.15 25.15 -24.76
N PHE A 4 53.00 25.81 -24.87
CA PHE A 4 51.89 25.65 -23.93
C PHE A 4 51.14 24.36 -24.23
N PHE A 5 51.26 23.38 -23.35
CA PHE A 5 50.43 22.20 -23.33
C PHE A 5 49.14 22.56 -22.56
N GLY A 6 48.08 22.85 -23.30
CA GLY A 6 46.76 23.02 -22.72
C GLY A 6 46.18 21.65 -22.39
N VAL A 7 46.18 21.30 -21.12
CA VAL A 7 45.45 20.14 -20.63
C VAL A 7 43.98 20.52 -20.55
N LEU A 8 43.22 20.11 -21.57
CA LEU A 8 41.76 20.21 -21.55
C LEU A 8 41.21 19.13 -20.60
N PHE A 9 40.97 19.53 -19.33
CA PHE A 9 40.34 18.68 -18.33
C PHE A 9 38.84 18.61 -18.65
N LEU A 10 38.45 17.55 -19.36
CA LEU A 10 37.07 17.26 -19.66
C LEU A 10 36.39 16.78 -18.35
N LEU A 11 35.73 17.69 -17.67
CA LEU A 11 34.83 17.37 -16.56
C LEU A 11 33.62 16.60 -17.10
N PHE A 12 33.67 15.30 -17.04
CA PHE A 12 32.50 14.46 -17.14
C PHE A 12 31.62 14.73 -15.93
N LEU A 13 30.65 15.62 -16.09
CA LEU A 13 29.53 15.72 -15.19
C LEU A 13 28.70 14.43 -15.37
N MET A 14 28.97 13.44 -14.56
CA MET A 14 28.05 12.34 -14.32
C MET A 14 26.79 12.95 -13.68
N ALA A 15 25.85 13.35 -14.50
CA ALA A 15 24.50 13.62 -14.07
C ALA A 15 23.89 12.29 -13.65
N CYS A 16 24.01 11.93 -12.37
CA CYS A 16 23.13 10.94 -11.76
C CYS A 16 21.72 11.51 -11.82
N SER A 17 20.96 11.13 -12.83
CA SER A 17 19.53 11.29 -12.84
C SER A 17 18.96 10.31 -11.82
N ASN A 18 18.82 10.73 -10.58
CA ASN A 18 18.06 10.01 -9.60
C ASN A 18 16.59 10.11 -10.01
N ASN A 19 16.03 9.03 -10.49
CA ASN A 19 14.59 8.87 -10.63
C ASN A 19 13.98 8.70 -9.22
N ASP A 20 13.99 9.75 -8.42
CA ASP A 20 13.49 9.75 -7.05
C ASP A 20 11.95 9.60 -6.98
N ASN A 21 11.25 9.69 -8.11
CA ASN A 21 9.79 9.56 -8.19
C ASN A 21 9.27 8.14 -7.85
N LEU A 22 10.11 7.12 -8.00
CA LEU A 22 9.75 5.73 -7.67
C LEU A 22 9.99 5.38 -6.19
N LYS A 23 10.65 6.27 -5.42
CA LYS A 23 11.01 6.02 -4.02
C LYS A 23 10.14 6.76 -3.01
N ASN A 24 9.25 7.64 -3.46
CA ASN A 24 8.58 8.57 -2.55
C ASN A 24 7.25 8.04 -1.98
N CYS A 25 6.73 6.90 -2.44
CA CYS A 25 5.46 6.30 -1.97
C CYS A 25 4.28 7.30 -1.92
N ASN A 26 4.25 8.26 -2.86
CA ASN A 26 3.30 9.40 -2.84
C ASN A 26 2.16 9.25 -3.85
N PHE A 27 1.95 8.05 -4.42
CA PHE A 27 0.82 7.83 -5.33
C PHE A 27 -0.53 7.92 -4.60
N LEU A 28 -0.56 7.50 -3.34
CA LEU A 28 -1.79 7.50 -2.56
C LEU A 28 -1.93 8.78 -1.74
N LEU A 29 -3.10 9.40 -1.84
CA LEU A 29 -3.45 10.59 -1.08
C LEU A 29 -3.70 10.24 0.40
N ASN A 30 -3.50 11.21 1.28
CA ASN A 30 -3.88 11.08 2.68
C ASN A 30 -5.34 11.52 2.85
N LEU A 31 -6.26 10.67 2.41
CA LEU A 31 -7.70 10.91 2.52
C LEU A 31 -8.18 10.57 3.92
N GLY A 32 -9.07 11.40 4.47
CA GLY A 32 -9.68 11.14 5.78
C GLY A 32 -10.54 9.88 5.73
N VAL A 33 -10.27 8.95 6.65
CA VAL A 33 -11.01 7.70 6.82
C VAL A 33 -11.57 7.65 8.24
N ASN A 34 -12.84 7.27 8.35
CA ASN A 34 -13.50 6.99 9.63
C ASN A 34 -14.63 5.97 9.40
N VAL A 35 -14.32 4.71 9.59
CA VAL A 35 -15.24 3.59 9.31
C VAL A 35 -15.44 2.76 10.56
N SER A 36 -16.71 2.49 10.91
CA SER A 36 -17.06 1.57 11.97
C SER A 36 -17.29 0.16 11.41
N VAL A 37 -16.58 -0.83 11.94
CA VAL A 37 -16.66 -2.24 11.58
C VAL A 37 -17.15 -3.03 12.77
N ASN A 38 -18.42 -3.46 12.75
CA ASN A 38 -19.00 -4.29 13.79
C ASN A 38 -19.05 -5.76 13.31
N LEU A 39 -18.26 -6.62 13.95
CA LEU A 39 -18.12 -8.03 13.58
C LEU A 39 -19.38 -8.86 13.81
N ASN A 40 -20.38 -8.33 14.53
CA ASN A 40 -21.67 -8.99 14.69
C ASN A 40 -22.60 -8.79 13.47
N LEU A 41 -22.24 -7.89 12.56
CA LEU A 41 -22.99 -7.69 11.32
C LEU A 41 -22.59 -8.72 10.26
N PRO A 42 -23.53 -9.24 9.46
CA PRO A 42 -23.26 -10.28 8.48
C PRO A 42 -22.11 -9.97 7.52
N GLN A 43 -22.01 -8.72 7.04
CA GLN A 43 -20.98 -8.30 6.10
C GLN A 43 -19.55 -8.30 6.67
N TYR A 44 -19.40 -8.31 8.00
CA TYR A 44 -18.11 -8.30 8.69
C TYR A 44 -17.87 -9.54 9.54
N SER A 45 -18.84 -10.46 9.63
CA SER A 45 -18.80 -11.61 10.55
C SER A 45 -17.62 -12.54 10.27
N GLN A 46 -17.15 -12.64 9.03
CA GLN A 46 -15.99 -13.46 8.68
C GLN A 46 -14.69 -12.94 9.32
N LEU A 47 -14.61 -11.66 9.69
CA LEU A 47 -13.47 -11.09 10.42
C LEU A 47 -13.34 -11.61 11.86
N GLN A 48 -14.30 -12.36 12.37
CA GLN A 48 -14.17 -13.10 13.64
C GLN A 48 -13.16 -14.25 13.55
N PHE A 49 -12.84 -14.71 12.34
CA PHE A 49 -11.93 -15.83 12.12
C PHE A 49 -10.58 -15.32 11.56
N THR A 50 -9.50 -15.84 12.12
CA THR A 50 -8.13 -15.52 11.68
C THR A 50 -7.95 -15.82 10.20
N SER A 51 -7.18 -14.98 9.53
CA SER A 51 -6.85 -15.03 8.10
C SER A 51 -8.00 -14.65 7.15
N ASN A 52 -9.18 -14.34 7.68
CA ASN A 52 -10.27 -13.85 6.86
C ASN A 52 -10.20 -12.33 6.70
N SER A 53 -10.56 -11.87 5.51
CA SER A 53 -10.51 -10.46 5.12
C SER A 53 -11.81 -10.01 4.46
N VAL A 54 -12.07 -8.70 4.52
CA VAL A 54 -13.22 -8.03 3.92
C VAL A 54 -12.77 -6.79 3.18
N TYR A 55 -13.36 -6.53 2.03
CA TYR A 55 -13.21 -5.29 1.30
C TYR A 55 -14.36 -4.33 1.62
N ILE A 56 -14.02 -3.07 1.91
CA ILE A 56 -14.96 -1.97 2.18
C ILE A 56 -14.78 -0.91 1.10
N ALA A 57 -15.78 -0.74 0.26
CA ALA A 57 -15.74 0.21 -0.85
C ALA A 57 -15.89 1.69 -0.40
N ASN A 58 -15.52 2.60 -1.30
CA ASN A 58 -15.76 4.06 -1.18
C ASN A 58 -15.10 4.72 0.04
N GLN A 59 -13.99 4.19 0.47
CA GLN A 59 -13.14 4.73 1.54
C GLN A 59 -11.68 4.80 1.07
N GLY A 60 -10.91 5.75 1.59
CA GLY A 60 -9.51 5.89 1.19
C GLY A 60 -9.32 6.15 -0.31
N ASN A 61 -8.23 5.63 -0.87
CA ASN A 61 -7.92 5.79 -2.31
C ASN A 61 -8.59 4.73 -3.18
N GLY A 62 -8.62 3.47 -2.73
CA GLY A 62 -9.18 2.36 -3.51
C GLY A 62 -10.17 1.49 -2.73
N GLY A 63 -10.70 1.95 -1.61
CA GLY A 63 -11.38 1.14 -0.63
C GLY A 63 -10.43 0.70 0.48
N ILE A 64 -10.92 -0.09 1.42
CA ILE A 64 -10.15 -0.61 2.55
C ILE A 64 -10.25 -2.13 2.56
N ILE A 65 -9.12 -2.80 2.69
CA ILE A 65 -9.06 -4.23 3.00
C ILE A 65 -8.78 -4.38 4.49
N VAL A 66 -9.68 -5.07 5.20
CA VAL A 66 -9.52 -5.41 6.61
C VAL A 66 -9.27 -6.88 6.74
N ILE A 67 -8.28 -7.29 7.53
CA ILE A 67 -7.95 -8.69 7.80
C ILE A 67 -7.82 -8.96 9.29
N ASN A 68 -8.24 -10.15 9.73
CA ASN A 68 -7.93 -10.64 11.06
C ASN A 68 -6.60 -11.40 11.04
N VAL A 69 -5.59 -10.86 11.71
CA VAL A 69 -4.24 -11.45 11.79
C VAL A 69 -4.04 -12.35 13.03
N GLY A 70 -5.14 -12.68 13.74
CA GLY A 70 -5.13 -13.53 14.94
C GLY A 70 -4.88 -12.76 16.24
N THR A 71 -4.08 -11.72 16.21
CA THR A 71 -3.82 -10.81 17.35
C THR A 71 -4.69 -9.55 17.32
N GLY A 72 -5.52 -9.40 16.29
CA GLY A 72 -6.40 -8.25 16.06
C GLY A 72 -6.68 -8.06 14.59
N LEU A 73 -7.26 -6.91 14.25
CA LEU A 73 -7.52 -6.52 12.88
C LEU A 73 -6.41 -5.59 12.37
N ARG A 74 -6.06 -5.73 11.10
CA ARG A 74 -5.29 -4.75 10.34
C ARG A 74 -6.12 -4.22 9.17
N ALA A 75 -5.89 -2.99 8.77
CA ALA A 75 -6.61 -2.33 7.70
C ALA A 75 -5.65 -1.63 6.75
N TRP A 76 -5.84 -1.86 5.46
CA TRP A 76 -5.00 -1.35 4.39
C TRP A 76 -5.82 -0.60 3.36
N ASP A 77 -5.26 0.46 2.78
CA ASP A 77 -5.82 1.01 1.54
C ASP A 77 -5.77 -0.07 0.44
N ALA A 78 -6.85 -0.24 -0.29
CA ALA A 78 -6.91 -1.25 -1.34
C ALA A 78 -6.28 -0.78 -2.67
N ALA A 79 -5.81 0.46 -2.77
CA ALA A 79 -5.06 0.92 -3.92
C ALA A 79 -3.58 0.54 -3.80
N ASP A 80 -3.00 0.05 -4.90
CA ASP A 80 -1.58 -0.29 -4.98
C ASP A 80 -0.70 0.96 -4.78
N PRO A 81 0.16 1.01 -3.74
CA PRO A 81 1.00 2.16 -3.44
C PRO A 81 2.17 2.35 -4.44
N ASN A 82 2.45 1.36 -5.28
CA ASN A 82 3.50 1.40 -6.29
C ASN A 82 2.98 1.66 -7.70
N HIS A 83 1.68 1.90 -7.85
CA HIS A 83 1.04 2.16 -9.13
C HIS A 83 0.27 3.49 -9.12
N THR A 84 0.30 4.20 -10.24
CA THR A 84 -0.57 5.38 -10.41
C THR A 84 -2.03 4.99 -10.24
N PRO A 85 -2.82 5.70 -9.43
CA PRO A 85 -4.21 5.35 -9.18
C PRO A 85 -5.03 5.21 -10.46
N SER A 86 -5.66 4.06 -10.63
CA SER A 86 -6.51 3.70 -11.77
C SER A 86 -7.48 2.59 -11.34
N ILE A 87 -8.40 2.21 -12.21
CA ILE A 87 -9.33 1.12 -11.90
C ILE A 87 -8.59 -0.20 -11.66
N CYS A 88 -7.54 -0.50 -12.46
CA CYS A 88 -6.79 -1.74 -12.29
C CYS A 88 -5.87 -1.73 -11.07
N SER A 89 -5.51 -0.56 -10.52
CA SER A 89 -4.65 -0.47 -9.34
C SER A 89 -5.38 -0.74 -8.02
N ILE A 90 -6.71 -0.92 -8.06
CA ILE A 90 -7.46 -1.42 -6.90
C ILE A 90 -7.18 -2.92 -6.78
N MET A 91 -6.65 -3.31 -5.63
CA MET A 91 -6.21 -4.68 -5.40
C MET A 91 -7.40 -5.60 -5.09
N GLU A 92 -7.28 -6.83 -5.55
CA GLU A 92 -8.20 -7.93 -5.23
C GLU A 92 -7.61 -8.81 -4.12
N ILE A 93 -8.49 -9.31 -3.26
CA ILE A 93 -8.11 -10.22 -2.17
C ILE A 93 -7.93 -11.63 -2.74
N ASP A 94 -6.77 -12.22 -2.50
CA ASP A 94 -6.48 -13.62 -2.77
C ASP A 94 -5.96 -14.29 -1.47
N GLY A 95 -6.87 -14.90 -0.73
CA GLY A 95 -6.58 -15.50 0.57
C GLY A 95 -6.08 -14.46 1.58
N VAL A 96 -4.78 -14.54 1.94
CA VAL A 96 -4.12 -13.63 2.87
C VAL A 96 -3.26 -12.57 2.16
N ASN A 97 -3.39 -12.46 0.85
CA ASN A 97 -2.67 -11.53 0.00
C ASN A 97 -3.63 -10.57 -0.71
N ALA A 98 -3.09 -9.49 -1.23
CA ALA A 98 -3.76 -8.57 -2.14
C ALA A 98 -2.94 -8.45 -3.43
N ILE A 99 -3.62 -8.52 -4.58
CA ILE A 99 -2.99 -8.54 -5.90
C ILE A 99 -3.52 -7.37 -6.71
N CYS A 100 -2.61 -6.56 -7.29
CA CYS A 100 -2.93 -5.50 -8.22
C CYS A 100 -3.46 -6.10 -9.55
N GLY A 101 -4.58 -5.59 -10.02
CA GLY A 101 -5.17 -6.02 -11.29
C GLY A 101 -4.49 -5.47 -12.55
N CYS A 102 -3.48 -4.61 -12.40
CA CYS A 102 -2.69 -4.08 -13.51
C CYS A 102 -1.68 -5.11 -14.02
N THR A 103 -1.04 -4.83 -15.15
CA THR A 103 -0.11 -5.77 -15.82
C THR A 103 1.13 -6.11 -15.01
N ASP A 104 1.52 -5.25 -14.08
CA ASP A 104 2.63 -5.47 -13.13
C ASP A 104 2.26 -6.50 -12.06
N ALA A 105 0.97 -6.73 -11.80
CA ALA A 105 0.44 -7.73 -10.87
C ALA A 105 1.17 -7.73 -9.51
N ASN A 106 1.44 -6.54 -8.97
CA ASN A 106 2.08 -6.39 -7.68
C ASN A 106 1.29 -7.12 -6.59
N GLU A 107 1.97 -7.91 -5.77
CA GLU A 107 1.36 -8.74 -4.74
C GLU A 107 1.90 -8.39 -3.36
N TYR A 108 1.00 -8.31 -2.38
CA TYR A 108 1.29 -7.90 -1.01
C TYR A 108 0.69 -8.87 0.00
N SER A 109 1.42 -9.10 1.09
CA SER A 109 0.87 -9.82 2.24
C SER A 109 -0.04 -8.89 3.07
N LEU A 110 -1.27 -9.30 3.29
CA LEU A 110 -2.20 -8.58 4.17
C LEU A 110 -1.82 -8.70 5.66
N PHE A 111 -0.96 -9.67 6.03
CA PHE A 111 -0.45 -9.79 7.40
C PHE A 111 0.60 -8.72 7.72
N THR A 112 1.43 -8.36 6.76
CA THR A 112 2.58 -7.47 6.97
C THR A 112 2.48 -6.15 6.22
N GLY A 113 1.71 -6.10 5.14
CA GLY A 113 1.66 -4.98 4.20
C GLY A 113 2.85 -4.92 3.23
N GLY A 114 3.78 -5.85 3.32
CA GLY A 114 4.96 -5.91 2.46
C GLY A 114 4.69 -6.62 1.14
N SER A 115 5.48 -6.31 0.11
CA SER A 115 5.46 -7.03 -1.18
C SER A 115 5.99 -8.46 -1.00
N ILE A 116 5.49 -9.38 -1.83
CA ILE A 116 5.78 -10.82 -1.73
C ILE A 116 6.80 -11.24 -2.80
N ASN A 117 6.47 -11.09 -4.07
CA ASN A 117 7.24 -11.69 -5.17
C ASN A 117 8.43 -10.85 -5.63
N VAL A 118 8.35 -9.53 -5.52
CA VAL A 118 9.41 -8.59 -5.89
C VAL A 118 9.54 -7.55 -4.79
N GLN A 119 10.75 -7.07 -4.58
CA GLN A 119 10.94 -5.96 -3.66
C GLN A 119 10.45 -4.67 -4.29
N LEU A 120 9.31 -4.15 -3.79
CA LEU A 120 8.73 -2.89 -4.20
C LEU A 120 9.18 -1.77 -3.25
N ALA A 121 9.16 -0.54 -3.76
CA ALA A 121 9.57 0.62 -2.98
C ALA A 121 8.64 0.90 -1.79
N CYS A 122 7.34 0.61 -1.96
CA CYS A 122 6.31 0.94 -0.99
C CYS A 122 5.54 -0.30 -0.54
N GLY A 123 5.33 -0.42 0.77
CA GLY A 123 4.33 -1.34 1.32
C GLY A 123 2.93 -0.75 1.27
N LEU A 124 1.93 -1.56 1.62
CA LEU A 124 0.53 -1.12 1.70
C LEU A 124 0.38 0.05 2.67
N LYS A 125 -0.49 0.99 2.34
CA LYS A 125 -0.85 2.10 3.23
C LYS A 125 -1.76 1.58 4.34
N GLU A 126 -1.26 1.64 5.58
CA GLU A 126 -1.98 1.17 6.75
C GLU A 126 -2.90 2.24 7.33
N TYR A 127 -4.06 1.81 7.78
CA TYR A 127 -4.98 2.60 8.60
C TYR A 127 -4.95 2.11 10.05
N ARG A 128 -5.14 3.03 10.97
CA ARG A 128 -5.26 2.70 12.40
C ARG A 128 -6.55 1.93 12.65
N VAL A 129 -6.46 0.86 13.43
CA VAL A 129 -7.64 0.10 13.90
C VAL A 129 -7.69 0.19 15.41
N THR A 130 -8.81 0.69 15.94
CA THR A 130 -9.04 0.85 17.38
C THR A 130 -10.30 0.11 17.79
N SER A 131 -10.22 -0.75 18.80
CA SER A 131 -11.40 -1.40 19.37
C SER A 131 -12.23 -0.36 20.16
N SER A 132 -13.54 -0.34 19.90
CA SER A 132 -14.52 0.46 20.64
C SER A 132 -15.44 -0.38 21.55
N GLY A 133 -15.13 -1.67 21.70
CA GLY A 133 -15.93 -2.62 22.49
C GLY A 133 -17.01 -3.32 21.67
N ASN A 134 -17.64 -4.34 22.25
CA ASN A 134 -18.76 -5.09 21.65
C ASN A 134 -18.49 -5.59 20.21
N ASN A 135 -17.30 -6.14 19.96
CA ASN A 135 -16.84 -6.56 18.62
C ASN A 135 -16.90 -5.45 17.56
N THR A 136 -16.77 -4.20 17.97
CA THR A 136 -16.75 -3.05 17.07
C THR A 136 -15.37 -2.42 17.06
N TYR A 137 -14.91 -2.09 15.86
CA TYR A 137 -13.63 -1.46 15.60
C TYR A 137 -13.83 -0.19 14.77
N ILE A 138 -13.03 0.82 15.05
CA ILE A 138 -12.98 2.06 14.25
C ILE A 138 -11.69 2.04 13.43
N ILE A 139 -11.83 2.21 12.12
CA ILE A 139 -10.71 2.36 11.19
C ILE A 139 -10.58 3.84 10.87
N SER A 140 -9.41 4.39 11.09
CA SER A 140 -9.12 5.81 10.87
C SER A 140 -7.67 6.03 10.41
N ASN A 141 -7.36 7.21 9.90
CA ASN A 141 -5.98 7.64 9.63
C ASN A 141 -5.53 8.72 10.62
#